data_5d3cd9a0bcfd89808476e18dedecdb84
#
_entry.id   5d3cd9a0bcfd89808476e18dedecdb84
#
_cell.length_a   1.000
_cell.length_b   1.000
_cell.length_c   1.000
_cell.angle_alpha   90.00
_cell.angle_beta   90.00
_cell.angle_gamma   90.00
#
_symmetry.space_group_name_H-M   'P 1'
#
loop_
_entity.id
_entity.type
_entity.pdbx_description
1 polymer ?
#
loop_
_entity_poly.entity_id
_entity_poly.type
_entity_poly.pdbx_seq_one_letter_code
_entity_poly.pdbx_strand_id
1 'polypeptide(L)'
;ADAHLAVNNFDLVIVMPSADSSDVFDIARSIKNRYQELPLVVLTPFSHGITARMEHEDLSIFEYVFCWLGNTDLLLSIIKLIEDKMNLEHDVQEVGVQMILLVEDGIRFYSSVLPELYKFVLQQSLDFATEALNGHQRTLRMRGRPKIVLARTYEEAMDLYEKYQKNVLGVISDARYPKGDNPKDPLAGVKLLREIHRRDRYLPLSLESAESNNAGYAEEI
;
A
#
# COMPACT_ATOMS: atom_id res chain seq x y z
N ALA A 1 23.41 -0.76 -12.87
CA ALA A 1 22.04 -1.31 -12.84
C ALA A 1 21.75 -2.07 -14.14
N ASP A 2 21.82 -1.43 -15.32
CA ASP A 2 21.42 -2.03 -16.61
C ASP A 2 22.09 -3.36 -16.94
N ALA A 3 23.39 -3.52 -16.66
CA ALA A 3 24.10 -4.77 -16.92
C ALA A 3 23.57 -5.95 -16.08
N HIS A 4 23.11 -5.69 -14.87
CA HIS A 4 22.51 -6.73 -14.00
C HIS A 4 21.08 -7.07 -14.41
N LEU A 5 20.29 -6.06 -14.78
CA LEU A 5 18.93 -6.25 -15.27
C LEU A 5 18.88 -7.01 -16.62
N ALA A 6 19.94 -6.88 -17.44
CA ALA A 6 20.03 -7.60 -18.71
C ALA A 6 20.31 -9.10 -18.59
N VAL A 7 20.83 -9.54 -17.43
CA VAL A 7 21.29 -10.92 -17.20
C VAL A 7 20.40 -11.67 -16.20
N ASN A 8 19.70 -10.95 -15.33
CA ASN A 8 18.88 -11.53 -14.26
C ASN A 8 17.44 -11.00 -14.33
N ASN A 9 16.49 -11.81 -13.92
CA ASN A 9 15.10 -11.39 -13.71
C ASN A 9 14.94 -10.82 -12.31
N PHE A 10 14.26 -9.69 -12.22
CA PHE A 10 13.91 -9.05 -10.96
C PHE A 10 12.42 -8.74 -10.96
N ASP A 11 11.78 -8.91 -9.82
CA ASP A 11 10.35 -8.64 -9.63
C ASP A 11 10.09 -7.25 -9.02
N LEU A 12 11.13 -6.58 -8.54
CA LEU A 12 11.06 -5.26 -7.91
C LEU A 12 12.42 -4.55 -7.97
N VAL A 13 12.40 -3.26 -8.22
CA VAL A 13 13.58 -2.38 -8.04
C VAL A 13 13.25 -1.30 -7.02
N ILE A 14 14.09 -1.20 -6.00
CA ILE A 14 14.01 -0.12 -4.99
C ILE A 14 15.17 0.85 -5.27
N VAL A 15 14.83 2.11 -5.50
CA VAL A 15 15.80 3.18 -5.70
C VAL A 15 15.88 4.07 -4.46
N MET A 16 17.10 4.40 -4.05
CA MET A 16 17.35 5.27 -2.90
C MET A 16 18.05 6.54 -3.37
N PRO A 17 17.34 7.67 -3.51
CA PRO A 17 17.97 8.93 -3.86
C PRO A 17 18.87 9.44 -2.73
N SER A 18 20.05 9.96 -3.08
CA SER A 18 20.92 10.68 -2.17
C SER A 18 20.98 12.16 -2.54
N ALA A 19 21.40 13.01 -1.61
CA ALA A 19 21.49 14.45 -1.85
C ALA A 19 22.44 14.81 -3.01
N ASP A 20 23.47 13.98 -3.22
CA ASP A 20 24.54 14.23 -4.19
C ASP A 20 24.37 13.50 -5.53
N SER A 21 23.40 12.57 -5.65
CA SER A 21 23.20 11.80 -6.89
C SER A 21 22.08 12.38 -7.74
N SER A 22 22.45 13.01 -8.86
CA SER A 22 21.49 13.46 -9.89
C SER A 22 20.90 12.31 -10.70
N ASP A 23 21.56 11.16 -10.72
CA ASP A 23 21.33 10.11 -11.72
C ASP A 23 20.25 9.08 -11.35
N VAL A 24 19.74 9.06 -10.11
CA VAL A 24 18.81 8.00 -9.65
C VAL A 24 17.49 8.04 -10.41
N PHE A 25 16.94 9.23 -10.64
CA PHE A 25 15.67 9.38 -11.36
C PHE A 25 15.86 9.12 -12.86
N ASP A 26 17.00 9.50 -13.44
CA ASP A 26 17.33 9.19 -14.83
C ASP A 26 17.52 7.69 -15.04
N ILE A 27 18.19 7.02 -14.10
CA ILE A 27 18.34 5.57 -14.10
C ILE A 27 16.96 4.91 -13.99
N ALA A 28 16.10 5.38 -13.10
CA ALA A 28 14.75 4.84 -12.92
C ALA A 28 13.92 5.00 -14.21
N ARG A 29 13.98 6.16 -14.87
CA ARG A 29 13.33 6.40 -16.17
C ARG A 29 13.87 5.45 -17.26
N SER A 30 15.19 5.25 -17.31
CA SER A 30 15.82 4.31 -18.25
C SER A 30 15.34 2.87 -18.03
N ILE A 31 15.27 2.44 -16.75
CA ILE A 31 14.77 1.12 -16.39
C ILE A 31 13.30 0.98 -16.80
N LYS A 32 12.43 1.93 -16.45
CA LYS A 32 10.99 1.86 -16.76
C LYS A 32 10.72 1.86 -18.27
N ASN A 33 11.49 2.62 -19.05
CA ASN A 33 11.38 2.61 -20.50
C ASN A 33 11.72 1.24 -21.13
N ARG A 34 12.63 0.49 -20.53
CA ARG A 34 13.04 -0.83 -21.03
C ARG A 34 12.19 -1.97 -20.45
N TYR A 35 11.78 -1.85 -19.20
CA TYR A 35 11.04 -2.87 -18.43
C TYR A 35 9.77 -2.23 -17.87
N GLN A 36 8.77 -2.03 -18.74
CA GLN A 36 7.55 -1.28 -18.41
C GLN A 36 6.75 -1.89 -17.26
N GLU A 37 6.72 -3.23 -17.17
CA GLU A 37 5.97 -3.95 -16.14
C GLU A 37 6.74 -4.10 -14.82
N LEU A 38 8.05 -3.79 -14.80
CA LEU A 38 8.85 -3.92 -13.59
C LEU A 38 8.48 -2.85 -12.57
N PRO A 39 8.00 -3.21 -11.38
CA PRO A 39 7.68 -2.25 -10.34
C PRO A 39 8.91 -1.50 -9.87
N LEU A 40 8.81 -0.17 -9.81
CA LEU A 40 9.83 0.70 -9.24
C LEU A 40 9.29 1.35 -7.97
N VAL A 41 10.08 1.34 -6.91
CA VAL A 41 9.76 1.97 -5.63
C VAL A 41 10.87 2.92 -5.22
N VAL A 42 10.51 4.11 -4.76
CA VAL A 42 11.47 5.02 -4.12
C VAL A 42 11.46 4.77 -2.62
N LEU A 43 12.65 4.59 -2.05
CA LEU A 43 12.87 4.60 -0.60
C LEU A 43 13.73 5.80 -0.25
N THR A 44 13.15 6.83 0.37
CA THR A 44 13.81 8.10 0.63
C THR A 44 14.08 8.30 2.12
N PRO A 45 15.29 8.73 2.52
CA PRO A 45 15.46 9.27 3.85
C PRO A 45 14.69 10.59 3.97
N PHE A 46 14.09 10.83 5.13
CA PHE A 46 13.30 12.04 5.37
C PHE A 46 14.24 13.24 5.60
N SER A 47 14.75 13.82 4.51
CA SER A 47 15.57 15.04 4.56
C SER A 47 14.95 16.14 3.70
N HIS A 48 15.01 17.39 4.18
CA HIS A 48 14.45 18.54 3.46
C HIS A 48 15.00 18.66 2.02
N GLY A 49 16.30 18.38 1.81
CA GLY A 49 16.91 18.49 0.49
C GLY A 49 16.39 17.49 -0.52
N ILE A 50 16.11 16.26 -0.09
CA ILE A 50 15.56 15.21 -0.97
C ILE A 50 14.08 15.45 -1.21
N THR A 51 13.32 15.87 -0.20
CA THR A 51 11.88 16.19 -0.35
C THR A 51 11.69 17.33 -1.36
N ALA A 52 12.41 18.43 -1.23
CA ALA A 52 12.34 19.55 -2.16
C ALA A 52 12.72 19.15 -3.59
N ARG A 53 13.66 18.22 -3.74
CA ARG A 53 14.04 17.69 -5.06
C ARG A 53 12.94 16.83 -5.65
N MET A 54 12.32 15.95 -4.85
CA MET A 54 11.25 15.08 -5.32
C MET A 54 10.01 15.86 -5.77
N GLU A 55 9.77 17.07 -5.24
CA GLU A 55 8.70 17.96 -5.69
C GLU A 55 8.84 18.42 -7.15
N HIS A 56 10.05 18.35 -7.70
CA HIS A 56 10.36 18.73 -9.09
C HIS A 56 10.53 17.53 -10.03
N GLU A 57 10.46 16.30 -9.51
CA GLU A 57 10.61 15.09 -10.31
C GLU A 57 9.26 14.47 -10.64
N ASP A 58 9.19 13.85 -11.82
CA ASP A 58 8.03 13.03 -12.18
C ASP A 58 8.08 11.69 -11.42
N LEU A 59 7.20 11.56 -10.44
CA LEU A 59 7.09 10.36 -9.61
C LEU A 59 6.09 9.35 -10.16
N SER A 60 5.42 9.62 -11.29
CA SER A 60 4.40 8.74 -11.88
C SER A 60 4.94 7.39 -12.35
N ILE A 61 6.25 7.30 -12.60
CA ILE A 61 6.93 6.06 -12.98
C ILE A 61 7.08 5.07 -11.81
N PHE A 62 6.90 5.55 -10.57
CA PHE A 62 7.04 4.72 -9.38
C PHE A 62 5.68 4.24 -8.89
N GLU A 63 5.63 2.96 -8.52
CA GLU A 63 4.44 2.37 -7.89
C GLU A 63 4.13 3.04 -6.55
N TYR A 64 5.17 3.18 -5.73
CA TYR A 64 5.10 3.83 -4.42
C TYR A 64 6.38 4.58 -4.09
N VAL A 65 6.24 5.56 -3.20
CA VAL A 65 7.35 6.26 -2.55
C VAL A 65 7.27 5.96 -1.06
N PHE A 66 8.35 5.49 -0.46
CA PHE A 66 8.42 5.21 0.97
C PHE A 66 9.43 6.09 1.69
N CYS A 67 9.15 6.38 2.94
CA CYS A 67 10.05 7.10 3.83
C CYS A 67 10.79 6.13 4.75
N TRP A 68 12.12 6.14 4.70
CA TRP A 68 12.94 5.36 5.62
C TRP A 68 12.93 5.99 7.01
N LEU A 69 12.27 5.34 7.94
CA LEU A 69 12.12 5.77 9.34
C LEU A 69 13.01 4.98 10.32
N GLY A 70 14.01 4.26 9.81
CA GLY A 70 14.91 3.44 10.63
C GLY A 70 14.37 2.04 10.96
N ASN A 71 13.20 1.66 10.46
CA ASN A 71 12.59 0.35 10.68
C ASN A 71 12.85 -0.58 9.49
N THR A 72 13.59 -1.67 9.73
CA THR A 72 13.92 -2.68 8.70
C THR A 72 12.70 -3.48 8.23
N ASP A 73 11.63 -3.58 9.04
CA ASP A 73 10.39 -4.26 8.68
C ASP A 73 9.68 -3.57 7.51
N LEU A 74 10.03 -2.29 7.25
CA LEU A 74 9.56 -1.55 6.08
C LEU A 74 9.96 -2.23 4.76
N LEU A 75 11.15 -2.81 4.67
CA LEU A 75 11.59 -3.52 3.46
C LEU A 75 10.71 -4.74 3.18
N LEU A 76 10.37 -5.50 4.21
CA LEU A 76 9.43 -6.62 4.10
C LEU A 76 8.06 -6.12 3.65
N SER A 77 7.60 -5.00 4.21
CA SER A 77 6.29 -4.41 3.86
C SER A 77 6.24 -3.93 2.41
N ILE A 78 7.30 -3.31 1.91
CA ILE A 78 7.42 -2.92 0.50
C ILE A 78 7.30 -4.14 -0.41
N ILE A 79 8.07 -5.20 -0.14
CA ILE A 79 8.04 -6.42 -0.93
C ILE A 79 6.64 -7.03 -0.90
N LYS A 80 6.01 -7.12 0.27
CA LYS A 80 4.67 -7.71 0.42
C LYS A 80 3.57 -6.86 -0.21
N LEU A 81 3.66 -5.54 -0.16
CA LEU A 81 2.69 -4.65 -0.81
C LEU A 81 2.74 -4.79 -2.34
N ILE A 82 3.93 -4.87 -2.91
CA ILE A 82 4.11 -5.12 -4.35
C ILE A 82 3.60 -6.51 -4.72
N GLU A 83 3.97 -7.54 -3.95
CA GLU A 83 3.47 -8.91 -4.14
C GLU A 83 1.94 -8.98 -4.08
N ASP A 84 1.32 -8.32 -3.10
CA ASP A 84 -0.13 -8.27 -2.95
C ASP A 84 -0.80 -7.57 -4.14
N LYS A 85 -0.22 -6.45 -4.61
CA LYS A 85 -0.72 -5.73 -5.79
C LYS A 85 -0.62 -6.56 -7.07
N MET A 86 0.52 -7.21 -7.31
CA MET A 86 0.75 -8.02 -8.52
C MET A 86 -0.18 -9.24 -8.60
N ASN A 87 -0.51 -9.84 -7.45
CA ASN A 87 -1.33 -11.04 -7.38
C ASN A 87 -2.79 -10.76 -7.02
N LEU A 88 -3.20 -9.50 -6.87
CA LEU A 88 -4.49 -9.12 -6.31
C LEU A 88 -5.66 -9.75 -7.06
N GLU A 89 -5.67 -9.65 -8.38
CA GLU A 89 -6.78 -10.13 -9.20
C GLU A 89 -6.93 -11.65 -9.09
N HIS A 90 -5.85 -12.38 -9.26
CA HIS A 90 -5.86 -13.84 -9.13
C HIS A 90 -6.23 -14.28 -7.70
N ASP A 91 -5.55 -13.76 -6.70
CA ASP A 91 -5.70 -14.23 -5.32
C ASP A 91 -7.08 -13.88 -4.75
N VAL A 92 -7.61 -12.71 -5.06
CA VAL A 92 -8.91 -12.27 -4.54
C VAL A 92 -10.07 -12.81 -5.37
N GLN A 93 -10.04 -12.69 -6.70
CA GLN A 93 -11.18 -13.09 -7.54
C GLN A 93 -11.25 -14.59 -7.80
N GLU A 94 -10.10 -15.24 -8.07
CA GLU A 94 -10.09 -16.65 -8.44
C GLU A 94 -9.94 -17.57 -7.23
N VAL A 95 -9.08 -17.20 -6.28
CA VAL A 95 -8.82 -18.00 -5.07
C VAL A 95 -9.76 -17.66 -3.91
N GLY A 96 -10.32 -16.44 -3.89
CA GLY A 96 -11.22 -15.98 -2.84
C GLY A 96 -10.51 -15.51 -1.57
N VAL A 97 -9.24 -15.11 -1.69
CA VAL A 97 -8.48 -14.51 -0.56
C VAL A 97 -9.09 -13.18 -0.17
N GLN A 98 -9.19 -12.92 1.11
CA GLN A 98 -9.68 -11.64 1.63
C GLN A 98 -8.63 -10.53 1.50
N MET A 99 -9.08 -9.27 1.50
CA MET A 99 -8.23 -8.09 1.45
C MET A 99 -8.60 -7.04 2.50
N ILE A 100 -7.61 -6.31 2.96
CA ILE A 100 -7.76 -5.10 3.77
C ILE A 100 -7.45 -3.92 2.86
N LEU A 101 -8.38 -2.98 2.76
CA LEU A 101 -8.19 -1.73 2.03
C LEU A 101 -7.66 -0.67 2.98
N LEU A 102 -6.44 -0.22 2.75
CA LEU A 102 -5.83 0.92 3.44
C LEU A 102 -5.90 2.14 2.54
N VAL A 103 -6.46 3.24 3.02
CA VAL A 103 -6.57 4.50 2.25
C VAL A 103 -5.78 5.60 2.94
N GLU A 104 -4.64 5.97 2.33
CA GLU A 104 -3.69 6.92 2.91
C GLU A 104 -2.79 7.51 1.81
N ASP A 105 -2.74 8.84 1.68
CA ASP A 105 -1.88 9.54 0.72
C ASP A 105 -0.54 10.01 1.33
N GLY A 106 -0.46 10.05 2.64
CA GLY A 106 0.71 10.52 3.38
C GLY A 106 1.85 9.50 3.40
N ILE A 107 2.89 9.74 2.61
CA ILE A 107 4.07 8.86 2.47
C ILE A 107 4.62 8.42 3.84
N ARG A 108 4.72 9.36 4.77
CA ARG A 108 5.26 9.10 6.11
C ARG A 108 4.34 8.20 6.93
N PHE A 109 3.02 8.40 6.79
CA PHE A 109 2.03 7.65 7.55
C PHE A 109 1.96 6.20 7.08
N TYR A 110 1.73 5.95 5.79
CA TYR A 110 1.68 4.56 5.34
C TYR A 110 3.03 3.84 5.47
N SER A 111 4.19 4.57 5.40
CA SER A 111 5.50 3.97 5.68
C SER A 111 5.66 3.52 7.13
N SER A 112 4.91 4.10 8.08
CA SER A 112 4.93 3.69 9.48
C SER A 112 3.89 2.63 9.81
N VAL A 113 2.71 2.69 9.18
CA VAL A 113 1.58 1.79 9.48
C VAL A 113 1.76 0.42 8.81
N LEU A 114 2.22 0.39 7.56
CA LEU A 114 2.35 -0.87 6.80
C LEU A 114 3.25 -1.93 7.49
N PRO A 115 4.40 -1.59 8.10
CA PRO A 115 5.19 -2.58 8.83
C PRO A 115 4.42 -3.27 9.95
N GLU A 116 3.67 -2.53 10.75
CA GLU A 116 2.89 -3.09 11.85
C GLU A 116 1.70 -3.90 11.33
N LEU A 117 1.03 -3.42 10.29
CA LEU A 117 -0.09 -4.13 9.69
C LEU A 117 0.35 -5.45 9.05
N TYR A 118 1.46 -5.47 8.30
CA TYR A 118 2.02 -6.71 7.74
C TYR A 118 2.50 -7.66 8.82
N LYS A 119 3.16 -7.16 9.85
CA LYS A 119 3.59 -7.96 11.00
C LYS A 119 2.40 -8.65 11.67
N PHE A 120 1.32 -7.91 11.90
CA PHE A 120 0.09 -8.46 12.46
C PHE A 120 -0.51 -9.54 11.56
N VAL A 121 -0.72 -9.26 10.28
CA VAL A 121 -1.33 -10.19 9.32
C VAL A 121 -0.48 -11.45 9.13
N LEU A 122 0.85 -11.30 9.08
CA LEU A 122 1.77 -12.43 8.95
C LEU A 122 1.76 -13.29 10.23
N GLN A 123 1.75 -12.67 11.42
CA GLN A 123 1.70 -13.40 12.69
C GLN A 123 0.40 -14.19 12.80
N GLN A 124 -0.75 -13.58 12.51
CA GLN A 124 -2.03 -14.27 12.49
C GLN A 124 -2.02 -15.47 11.53
N SER A 125 -1.44 -15.30 10.35
CA SER A 125 -1.34 -16.39 9.37
C SER A 125 -0.44 -17.53 9.85
N LEU A 126 0.64 -17.20 10.57
CA LEU A 126 1.53 -18.19 11.20
C LEU A 126 0.79 -18.96 12.31
N ASP A 127 0.05 -18.26 13.16
CA ASP A 127 -0.71 -18.87 14.25
C ASP A 127 -1.75 -19.85 13.69
N PHE A 128 -2.51 -19.47 12.67
CA PHE A 128 -3.42 -20.37 11.97
C PHE A 128 -2.68 -21.53 11.26
N ALA A 129 -1.49 -21.30 10.76
CA ALA A 129 -0.70 -22.33 10.09
C ALA A 129 -0.16 -23.39 11.07
N THR A 130 0.06 -23.02 12.35
CA THR A 130 0.51 -23.97 13.39
C THR A 130 -0.57 -24.99 13.75
N GLU A 131 -1.85 -24.65 13.56
CA GLU A 131 -2.98 -25.54 13.76
C GLU A 131 -3.20 -26.52 12.60
N ALA A 132 -2.40 -26.44 11.54
CA ALA A 132 -2.53 -27.29 10.37
C ALA A 132 -2.04 -28.71 10.67
N LEU A 133 -2.82 -29.72 10.24
CA LEU A 133 -2.54 -31.15 10.47
C LEU A 133 -1.36 -31.67 9.64
N ASN A 134 -1.01 -30.98 8.53
CA ASN A 134 0.09 -31.38 7.64
C ASN A 134 0.73 -30.18 6.93
N GLY A 135 1.89 -30.40 6.31
CA GLY A 135 2.67 -29.37 5.61
C GLY A 135 1.94 -28.74 4.42
N HIS A 136 1.10 -29.49 3.72
CA HIS A 136 0.31 -28.96 2.60
C HIS A 136 -0.74 -27.97 3.07
N GLN A 137 -1.51 -28.30 4.10
CA GLN A 137 -2.48 -27.41 4.72
C GLN A 137 -1.80 -26.15 5.30
N ARG A 138 -0.62 -26.31 5.90
CA ARG A 138 0.17 -25.18 6.38
C ARG A 138 0.50 -24.21 5.27
N THR A 139 0.98 -24.71 4.12
CA THR A 139 1.30 -23.88 2.96
C THR A 139 0.06 -23.17 2.41
N LEU A 140 -1.09 -23.84 2.33
CA LEU A 140 -2.35 -23.24 1.87
C LEU A 140 -2.81 -22.12 2.81
N ARG A 141 -2.76 -22.33 4.13
CA ARG A 141 -3.11 -21.29 5.11
C ARG A 141 -2.19 -20.08 5.04
N MET A 142 -0.90 -20.28 4.84
CA MET A 142 0.07 -19.18 4.66
C MET A 142 -0.20 -18.37 3.39
N ARG A 143 -0.61 -19.02 2.29
CA ARG A 143 -0.97 -18.34 1.04
C ARG A 143 -2.31 -17.61 1.12
N GLY A 144 -3.23 -18.10 1.96
CA GLY A 144 -4.56 -17.52 2.17
C GLY A 144 -4.58 -16.31 3.11
N ARG A 145 -3.43 -15.74 3.47
CA ARG A 145 -3.38 -14.53 4.28
C ARG A 145 -4.12 -13.37 3.60
N PRO A 146 -4.82 -12.52 4.35
CA PRO A 146 -5.41 -11.33 3.78
C PRO A 146 -4.37 -10.47 3.04
N LYS A 147 -4.74 -9.97 1.86
CA LYS A 147 -3.94 -9.01 1.11
C LYS A 147 -4.11 -7.62 1.68
N ILE A 148 -3.06 -6.81 1.64
CA ILE A 148 -3.15 -5.39 1.97
C ILE A 148 -3.07 -4.61 0.68
N VAL A 149 -4.05 -3.75 0.43
CA VAL A 149 -4.13 -2.91 -0.77
C VAL A 149 -4.16 -1.47 -0.34
N LEU A 150 -3.20 -0.68 -0.82
CA LEU A 150 -3.07 0.74 -0.53
C LEU A 150 -3.70 1.56 -1.66
N ALA A 151 -4.68 2.38 -1.32
CA ALA A 151 -5.24 3.43 -2.16
C ALA A 151 -4.79 4.81 -1.65
N ARG A 152 -4.59 5.76 -2.56
CA ARG A 152 -4.11 7.10 -2.21
C ARG A 152 -5.12 8.20 -2.51
N THR A 153 -6.23 7.84 -3.15
CA THR A 153 -7.33 8.76 -3.48
C THR A 153 -8.67 8.13 -3.17
N TYR A 154 -9.71 8.94 -3.09
CA TYR A 154 -11.08 8.49 -2.92
C TYR A 154 -11.53 7.59 -4.06
N GLU A 155 -11.24 7.99 -5.29
CA GLU A 155 -11.63 7.29 -6.49
C GLU A 155 -10.97 5.91 -6.56
N GLU A 156 -9.65 5.86 -6.34
CA GLU A 156 -8.90 4.59 -6.29
C GLU A 156 -9.48 3.65 -5.22
N ALA A 157 -9.81 4.18 -4.04
CA ALA A 157 -10.39 3.39 -2.96
C ALA A 157 -11.78 2.86 -3.32
N MET A 158 -12.62 3.67 -3.96
CA MET A 158 -13.96 3.25 -4.39
C MET A 158 -13.90 2.21 -5.50
N ASP A 159 -13.03 2.40 -6.49
CA ASP A 159 -12.84 1.44 -7.59
C ASP A 159 -12.40 0.07 -7.06
N LEU A 160 -11.44 0.05 -6.13
CA LEU A 160 -10.98 -1.16 -5.48
C LEU A 160 -12.10 -1.82 -4.65
N TYR A 161 -12.83 -1.02 -3.86
CA TYR A 161 -13.96 -1.53 -3.09
C TYR A 161 -15.04 -2.13 -4.00
N GLU A 162 -15.45 -1.43 -5.06
CA GLU A 162 -16.49 -1.92 -6.00
C GLU A 162 -16.05 -3.20 -6.70
N LYS A 163 -14.79 -3.26 -7.12
CA LYS A 163 -14.24 -4.45 -7.81
C LYS A 163 -14.18 -5.67 -6.90
N TYR A 164 -13.84 -5.50 -5.62
CA TYR A 164 -13.52 -6.59 -4.69
C TYR A 164 -14.43 -6.67 -3.46
N GLN A 165 -15.58 -5.99 -3.43
CA GLN A 165 -16.43 -5.83 -2.24
C GLN A 165 -16.74 -7.11 -1.49
N LYS A 166 -16.88 -8.25 -2.18
CA LYS A 166 -17.19 -9.55 -1.57
C LYS A 166 -16.04 -10.14 -0.75
N ASN A 167 -14.84 -9.64 -0.99
CA ASN A 167 -13.61 -10.13 -0.39
C ASN A 167 -12.94 -9.10 0.52
N VAL A 168 -13.53 -7.90 0.67
CA VAL A 168 -13.02 -6.90 1.60
C VAL A 168 -13.27 -7.36 3.03
N LEU A 169 -12.20 -7.52 3.80
CA LEU A 169 -12.25 -7.88 5.22
C LEU A 169 -12.49 -6.67 6.12
N GLY A 170 -12.02 -5.50 5.70
CA GLY A 170 -12.18 -4.24 6.39
C GLY A 170 -11.52 -3.09 5.63
N VAL A 171 -11.86 -1.87 6.01
CA VAL A 171 -11.31 -0.64 5.45
C VAL A 171 -10.72 0.20 6.58
N ILE A 172 -9.46 0.60 6.40
CA ILE A 172 -8.76 1.55 7.26
C ILE A 172 -8.52 2.80 6.42
N SER A 173 -9.02 3.94 6.84
CA SER A 173 -8.96 5.17 6.06
C SER A 173 -8.45 6.34 6.89
N ASP A 174 -7.47 7.10 6.39
CA ASP A 174 -7.25 8.46 6.88
C ASP A 174 -8.48 9.32 6.61
N ALA A 175 -8.58 10.42 7.33
CA ALA A 175 -9.68 11.38 7.16
C ALA A 175 -9.51 12.26 5.92
N ARG A 176 -8.27 12.57 5.51
CA ARG A 176 -7.94 13.63 4.58
C ARG A 176 -6.99 13.20 3.47
N TYR A 177 -7.50 13.08 2.25
CA TYR A 177 -6.73 12.76 1.04
C TYR A 177 -7.43 13.31 -0.21
N PRO A 178 -6.83 13.19 -1.41
CA PRO A 178 -7.41 13.70 -2.66
C PRO A 178 -8.77 13.08 -2.97
N LYS A 179 -9.72 13.95 -3.40
CA LYS A 179 -11.04 13.55 -3.91
C LYS A 179 -11.49 14.50 -5.02
N GLY A 180 -11.69 13.99 -6.22
CA GLY A 180 -11.99 14.79 -7.41
C GLY A 180 -10.90 15.84 -7.65
N ASP A 181 -11.30 17.07 -7.89
CA ASP A 181 -10.39 18.21 -8.10
C ASP A 181 -9.80 18.77 -6.79
N ASN A 182 -10.23 18.26 -5.63
CA ASN A 182 -9.68 18.69 -4.34
C ASN A 182 -8.48 17.83 -3.94
N PRO A 183 -7.26 18.37 -3.97
CA PRO A 183 -6.06 17.61 -3.67
C PRO A 183 -5.94 17.21 -2.18
N LYS A 184 -6.77 17.80 -1.30
CA LYS A 184 -6.83 17.50 0.14
C LYS A 184 -8.21 17.78 0.72
N ASP A 185 -9.19 16.92 0.40
CA ASP A 185 -10.53 17.00 1.01
C ASP A 185 -10.46 16.53 2.47
N PRO A 186 -10.76 17.41 3.45
CA PRO A 186 -10.62 17.07 4.88
C PRO A 186 -11.61 16.00 5.36
N LEU A 187 -12.62 15.70 4.58
CA LEU A 187 -13.66 14.72 4.89
C LEU A 187 -13.73 13.58 3.88
N ALA A 188 -12.69 13.38 3.07
CA ALA A 188 -12.66 12.32 2.06
C ALA A 188 -12.89 10.95 2.68
N GLY A 189 -12.19 10.64 3.78
CA GLY A 189 -12.33 9.39 4.52
C GLY A 189 -13.71 9.20 5.12
N VAL A 190 -14.26 10.23 5.74
CA VAL A 190 -15.64 10.19 6.27
C VAL A 190 -16.65 9.90 5.18
N LYS A 191 -16.52 10.56 4.03
CA LYS A 191 -17.41 10.35 2.87
C LYS A 191 -17.27 8.93 2.31
N LEU A 192 -16.03 8.42 2.22
CA LEU A 192 -15.76 7.06 1.78
C LEU A 192 -16.41 6.04 2.69
N LEU A 193 -16.10 6.11 4.00
CA LEU A 193 -16.59 5.14 4.97
C LEU A 193 -18.13 5.17 5.09
N ARG A 194 -18.76 6.34 5.04
CA ARG A 194 -20.24 6.45 4.98
C ARG A 194 -20.83 5.78 3.75
N GLU A 195 -20.23 5.98 2.58
CA GLU A 195 -20.70 5.34 1.35
C GLU A 195 -20.55 3.82 1.41
N ILE A 196 -19.43 3.33 1.95
CA ILE A 196 -19.21 1.90 2.13
C ILE A 196 -20.18 1.34 3.18
N HIS A 197 -20.37 2.00 4.33
CA HIS A 197 -21.29 1.57 5.38
C HIS A 197 -22.74 1.48 4.88
N ARG A 198 -23.13 2.42 4.01
CA ARG A 198 -24.46 2.40 3.38
C ARG A 198 -24.68 1.14 2.53
N ARG A 199 -23.61 0.64 1.89
CA ARG A 199 -23.65 -0.55 1.03
C ARG A 199 -23.47 -1.86 1.83
N ASP A 200 -22.63 -1.83 2.84
CA ASP A 200 -22.37 -2.96 3.74
C ASP A 200 -22.22 -2.48 5.19
N ARG A 201 -23.28 -2.69 5.98
CA ARG A 201 -23.37 -2.27 7.39
C ARG A 201 -22.52 -3.11 8.35
N TYR A 202 -22.07 -4.28 7.90
CA TYR A 202 -21.33 -5.22 8.75
C TYR A 202 -19.83 -5.22 8.47
N LEU A 203 -19.40 -4.52 7.45
CA LEU A 203 -17.99 -4.41 7.13
C LEU A 203 -17.26 -3.59 8.21
N PRO A 204 -16.18 -4.12 8.81
CA PRO A 204 -15.35 -3.36 9.75
C PRO A 204 -14.74 -2.13 9.09
N LEU A 205 -14.98 -0.96 9.66
CA LEU A 205 -14.48 0.33 9.18
C LEU A 205 -13.68 1.02 10.27
N SER A 206 -12.53 1.57 9.94
CA SER A 206 -11.69 2.36 10.85
C SER A 206 -11.34 3.70 10.19
N LEU A 207 -11.61 4.79 10.90
CA LEU A 207 -11.17 6.12 10.54
C LEU A 207 -9.96 6.51 11.38
N GLU A 208 -8.85 6.77 10.73
CA GLU A 208 -7.64 7.30 11.37
C GLU A 208 -7.53 8.80 11.14
N SER A 209 -7.13 9.55 12.14
CA SER A 209 -6.91 10.99 12.01
C SER A 209 -5.92 11.49 13.04
N ALA A 210 -4.99 12.32 12.60
CA ALA A 210 -4.10 13.05 13.47
C ALA A 210 -4.81 14.22 14.20
N GLU A 211 -6.02 14.60 13.77
CA GLU A 211 -6.79 15.72 14.32
C GLU A 211 -7.88 15.21 15.28
N SER A 212 -7.79 15.59 16.55
CA SER A 212 -8.76 15.20 17.61
C SER A 212 -10.20 15.65 17.30
N ASN A 213 -10.40 16.66 16.46
CA ASN A 213 -11.72 17.16 16.07
C ASN A 213 -12.51 16.16 15.18
N ASN A 214 -11.82 15.18 14.61
CA ASN A 214 -12.47 14.18 13.75
C ASN A 214 -13.10 13.01 14.54
N ALA A 215 -12.89 12.94 15.86
CA ALA A 215 -13.49 11.89 16.70
C ALA A 215 -15.03 11.88 16.66
N GLY A 216 -15.67 13.04 16.49
CA GLY A 216 -17.13 13.15 16.37
C GLY A 216 -17.70 12.49 15.12
N TYR A 217 -16.92 12.34 14.06
CA TYR A 217 -17.38 11.70 12.82
C TYR A 217 -17.39 10.17 12.91
N ALA A 218 -16.62 9.58 13.82
CA ALA A 218 -16.62 8.13 14.04
C ALA A 218 -17.95 7.62 14.62
N GLU A 219 -18.70 8.48 15.32
CA GLU A 219 -20.03 8.15 15.84
C GLU A 219 -21.13 8.19 14.75
N GLU A 220 -20.82 8.76 13.59
CA GLU A 220 -21.76 8.91 12.48
C GLU A 220 -21.55 7.89 11.35
N ILE A 221 -20.52 7.03 11.46
CA ILE A 221 -20.16 5.96 10.54
C ILE A 221 -20.57 4.62 11.15
#